data_bb6dcb6ee29cc8129939ea95de0e96e4
#
_entry.id   bb6dcb6ee29cc8129939ea95de0e96e4
#
_cell.length_a   1.000
_cell.length_b   1.000
_cell.length_c   1.000
_cell.angle_alpha   90.00
_cell.angle_beta   90.00
_cell.angle_gamma   90.00
#
_symmetry.space_group_name_H-M   'P 1'
#
loop_
_entity.id
_entity.type
_entity.pdbx_description
1 polymer ?
#
loop_
_entity_poly.entity_id
_entity_poly.type
_entity_poly.pdbx_seq_one_letter_code
_entity_poly.pdbx_strand_id
1 'polypeptide(L)'
;MHIAFRLTMNFSRLTYFFLLSTISFIGYSQTFSSQVPQLKRYTPEEIVDPDYGIIRYNKLVPMMGGDSLRYTKDGYNAQGWQEDFYVSGKLLHKGFYADGFIKVFKNYYENGQIERNFSSTDLKHSKLEIYYDDGKVKSSINYYEGNPQNQYDFFRNGSPEYVEENDKNIEFLYKRNTYYENGLPASLFELVDKKAKMYIKKEFYENGRIKEEGSMVFRKDLGDYQKEGSWTYYDEKGNPTKTEKYHAGEKE
;
A
#
# COMPACT_ATOMS: atom_id res chain seq x y z
N MET A 1 -4.07 -23.49 -87.12
CA MET A 1 -5.05 -24.31 -87.88
C MET A 1 -6.16 -24.67 -86.91
N HIS A 2 -7.33 -24.21 -87.24
CA HIS A 2 -8.60 -24.23 -86.53
C HIS A 2 -9.03 -25.60 -86.01
N ILE A 3 -9.84 -25.63 -84.98
CA ILE A 3 -11.25 -26.05 -85.04
C ILE A 3 -11.98 -25.64 -83.78
N ALA A 4 -13.04 -24.83 -83.97
CA ALA A 4 -14.05 -24.51 -82.98
C ALA A 4 -15.07 -25.64 -82.89
N PHE A 5 -15.49 -26.05 -81.70
CA PHE A 5 -16.69 -26.84 -81.49
C PHE A 5 -17.68 -26.08 -80.62
N ARG A 6 -18.76 -25.64 -81.25
CA ARG A 6 -19.99 -25.17 -80.60
C ARG A 6 -20.78 -26.41 -80.19
N LEU A 7 -21.12 -26.46 -78.86
CA LEU A 7 -22.19 -27.38 -78.45
C LEU A 7 -23.30 -26.52 -77.85
N THR A 8 -24.42 -26.53 -78.55
CA THR A 8 -25.71 -26.03 -78.08
C THR A 8 -26.32 -27.06 -77.15
N MET A 9 -26.59 -26.72 -75.92
CA MET A 9 -27.39 -27.55 -75.01
C MET A 9 -28.74 -26.91 -74.75
N ASN A 10 -29.77 -27.68 -75.03
CA ASN A 10 -31.18 -27.39 -74.85
C ASN A 10 -31.56 -27.20 -73.36
N PHE A 11 -32.30 -26.18 -73.13
CA PHE A 11 -32.99 -25.97 -71.83
C PHE A 11 -34.20 -26.90 -71.75
N SER A 12 -34.14 -27.92 -70.93
CA SER A 12 -35.34 -28.62 -70.48
C SER A 12 -35.74 -28.08 -69.12
N ARG A 13 -36.97 -27.67 -69.05
CA ARG A 13 -37.59 -27.14 -67.81
C ARG A 13 -37.63 -28.24 -66.77
N LEU A 14 -36.89 -28.00 -65.63
CA LEU A 14 -37.07 -28.80 -64.47
C LEU A 14 -37.68 -27.89 -63.37
N THR A 15 -38.96 -28.10 -63.13
CA THR A 15 -39.69 -27.46 -62.01
C THR A 15 -39.27 -28.10 -60.73
N TYR A 16 -38.47 -27.34 -59.92
CA TYR A 16 -38.15 -27.74 -58.55
C TYR A 16 -39.28 -27.28 -57.62
N PHE A 17 -39.96 -28.24 -57.02
CA PHE A 17 -40.83 -28.09 -55.89
C PHE A 17 -39.94 -27.75 -54.68
N PHE A 18 -39.98 -26.51 -54.24
CA PHE A 18 -39.41 -26.13 -52.93
C PHE A 18 -40.36 -26.58 -51.83
N LEU A 19 -40.04 -27.71 -51.20
CA LEU A 19 -40.64 -28.10 -49.95
C LEU A 19 -39.99 -27.24 -48.84
N LEU A 20 -40.67 -26.20 -48.40
CA LEU A 20 -40.32 -25.44 -47.23
C LEU A 20 -40.57 -26.31 -45.96
N SER A 21 -39.57 -27.04 -45.53
CA SER A 21 -39.56 -27.61 -44.19
C SER A 21 -39.25 -26.52 -43.21
N THR A 22 -40.25 -25.98 -42.54
CA THR A 22 -40.09 -25.13 -41.35
C THR A 22 -39.53 -25.98 -40.22
N ILE A 23 -38.19 -26.01 -40.11
CA ILE A 23 -37.53 -26.51 -38.91
C ILE A 23 -37.75 -25.47 -37.84
N SER A 24 -38.72 -25.71 -36.97
CA SER A 24 -38.87 -24.96 -35.72
C SER A 24 -37.65 -25.26 -34.87
N PHE A 25 -36.68 -24.34 -34.86
CA PHE A 25 -35.65 -24.33 -33.85
C PHE A 25 -36.32 -23.96 -32.54
N ILE A 26 -36.68 -24.96 -31.73
CA ILE A 26 -36.92 -24.78 -30.30
C ILE A 26 -35.56 -24.44 -29.72
N GLY A 27 -35.27 -23.14 -29.61
CA GLY A 27 -34.13 -22.66 -28.89
C GLY A 27 -34.32 -23.04 -27.42
N TYR A 28 -33.68 -24.10 -26.97
CA TYR A 28 -33.41 -24.28 -25.57
C TYR A 28 -32.47 -23.12 -25.15
N SER A 29 -33.06 -22.04 -24.68
CA SER A 29 -32.37 -21.07 -23.86
C SER A 29 -31.97 -21.80 -22.60
N GLN A 30 -30.82 -22.45 -22.60
CA GLN A 30 -30.15 -22.77 -21.37
C GLN A 30 -29.79 -21.42 -20.76
N THR A 31 -30.65 -20.93 -19.86
CA THR A 31 -30.24 -19.99 -18.85
C THR A 31 -29.15 -20.68 -18.06
N PHE A 32 -27.90 -20.48 -18.44
CA PHE A 32 -26.78 -20.61 -17.56
C PHE A 32 -27.02 -19.57 -16.46
N SER A 33 -27.76 -19.98 -15.45
CA SER A 33 -27.64 -19.37 -14.14
C SER A 33 -26.21 -19.67 -13.71
N SER A 34 -25.27 -18.85 -14.15
CA SER A 34 -23.98 -18.76 -13.52
C SER A 34 -24.30 -18.21 -12.13
N GLN A 35 -24.54 -19.12 -11.19
CA GLN A 35 -24.33 -18.81 -9.80
C GLN A 35 -22.84 -18.57 -9.67
N VAL A 36 -22.41 -17.37 -10.07
CA VAL A 36 -21.14 -16.82 -9.61
C VAL A 36 -21.21 -16.95 -8.11
N PRO A 37 -20.31 -17.72 -7.48
CA PRO A 37 -20.32 -17.83 -6.03
C PRO A 37 -20.37 -16.42 -5.48
N GLN A 38 -21.41 -16.08 -4.70
CA GLN A 38 -21.50 -14.75 -4.14
C GLN A 38 -20.31 -14.59 -3.19
N LEU A 39 -19.31 -13.90 -3.67
CA LEU A 39 -18.14 -13.59 -2.89
C LEU A 39 -18.61 -12.83 -1.64
N LYS A 40 -18.17 -13.26 -0.46
CA LYS A 40 -18.47 -12.53 0.77
C LYS A 40 -18.07 -11.07 0.57
N ARG A 41 -18.96 -10.17 0.92
CA ARG A 41 -18.74 -8.73 0.84
C ARG A 41 -18.64 -8.20 2.26
N TYR A 42 -17.76 -7.28 2.47
CA TYR A 42 -17.45 -6.73 3.78
C TYR A 42 -18.13 -5.39 3.98
N THR A 43 -18.61 -5.13 5.20
CA THR A 43 -19.01 -3.78 5.59
C THR A 43 -17.79 -2.89 5.82
N PRO A 44 -17.93 -1.55 5.77
CA PRO A 44 -16.82 -0.66 6.12
C PRO A 44 -16.22 -0.96 7.49
N GLU A 45 -17.02 -1.38 8.46
CA GLU A 45 -16.60 -1.73 9.82
C GLU A 45 -15.73 -2.99 9.84
N GLU A 46 -16.04 -3.98 9.01
CA GLU A 46 -15.23 -5.19 8.85
C GLU A 46 -13.88 -4.91 8.19
N ILE A 47 -13.76 -3.80 7.45
CA ILE A 47 -12.56 -3.39 6.76
C ILE A 47 -11.64 -2.58 7.67
N VAL A 48 -12.20 -1.86 8.62
CA VAL A 48 -11.48 -1.05 9.61
C VAL A 48 -11.01 -1.90 10.80
N ASP A 49 -10.78 -3.19 10.61
CA ASP A 49 -10.12 -4.02 11.60
C ASP A 49 -8.76 -3.38 11.94
N PRO A 50 -8.40 -3.20 13.24
CA PRO A 50 -7.12 -2.63 13.64
C PRO A 50 -5.91 -3.40 13.09
N ASP A 51 -6.07 -4.65 12.71
CA ASP A 51 -5.04 -5.42 12.02
C ASP A 51 -5.08 -5.25 10.50
N TYR A 52 -5.90 -4.35 9.99
CA TYR A 52 -6.08 -4.09 8.55
C TYR A 52 -6.36 -5.36 7.73
N GLY A 53 -6.94 -6.37 8.35
CA GLY A 53 -7.18 -7.65 7.72
C GLY A 53 -8.46 -7.65 6.90
N ILE A 54 -8.36 -8.08 5.65
CA ILE A 54 -9.52 -8.45 4.87
C ILE A 54 -9.88 -9.87 5.27
N ILE A 55 -10.97 -10.02 6.06
CA ILE A 55 -11.40 -11.29 6.61
C ILE A 55 -12.27 -12.00 5.57
N ARG A 56 -11.67 -12.64 4.62
CA ARG A 56 -12.41 -13.46 3.69
C ARG A 56 -12.06 -14.95 3.80
N TYR A 57 -10.82 -15.25 3.56
CA TYR A 57 -10.29 -16.60 3.67
C TYR A 57 -9.40 -16.72 4.88
N ASN A 58 -8.72 -15.63 5.19
CA ASN A 58 -7.94 -15.47 6.37
C ASN A 58 -7.59 -13.99 6.55
N LYS A 59 -6.97 -13.67 7.66
CA LYS A 59 -6.52 -12.32 7.95
C LYS A 59 -5.40 -11.91 7.01
N LEU A 60 -5.54 -10.76 6.39
CA LEU A 60 -4.48 -10.09 5.63
C LEU A 60 -3.96 -8.94 6.48
N VAL A 61 -2.65 -8.89 6.73
CA VAL A 61 -2.01 -7.79 7.46
C VAL A 61 -1.19 -6.93 6.49
N PRO A 62 -1.81 -5.95 5.81
CA PRO A 62 -1.14 -5.21 4.74
C PRO A 62 0.01 -4.33 5.23
N MET A 63 0.01 -3.94 6.51
CA MET A 63 1.08 -3.11 7.08
C MET A 63 2.44 -3.81 7.15
N MET A 64 2.45 -5.14 7.15
CA MET A 64 3.67 -5.94 7.22
C MET A 64 4.36 -6.12 5.86
N GLY A 65 3.92 -5.39 4.84
CA GLY A 65 4.56 -5.47 3.54
C GLY A 65 4.42 -6.83 2.86
N GLY A 66 3.33 -7.57 3.14
CA GLY A 66 2.97 -8.79 2.43
C GLY A 66 3.67 -10.07 2.89
N ASP A 67 4.18 -10.13 4.11
CA ASP A 67 4.71 -11.34 4.74
C ASP A 67 3.63 -12.21 5.41
N SER A 68 2.37 -11.74 5.44
CA SER A 68 1.22 -12.52 5.92
C SER A 68 0.70 -13.48 4.87
N LEU A 69 0.35 -14.69 5.32
CA LEU A 69 -0.23 -15.72 4.47
C LEU A 69 -1.75 -15.52 4.33
N ARG A 70 -2.23 -15.69 3.10
CA ARG A 70 -3.65 -15.79 2.81
C ARG A 70 -4.02 -17.22 2.40
N TYR A 71 -5.10 -17.73 2.97
CA TYR A 71 -5.61 -19.05 2.66
C TYR A 71 -6.95 -18.96 1.93
N THR A 72 -7.25 -19.99 1.14
CA THR A 72 -8.59 -20.22 0.60
C THR A 72 -9.52 -20.74 1.67
N LYS A 73 -10.84 -20.81 1.37
CA LYS A 73 -11.84 -21.42 2.27
C LYS A 73 -11.51 -22.85 2.66
N ASP A 74 -10.85 -23.57 1.75
CA ASP A 74 -10.52 -24.99 1.92
C ASP A 74 -9.17 -25.19 2.62
N GLY A 75 -8.55 -24.10 3.10
CA GLY A 75 -7.32 -24.13 3.88
C GLY A 75 -6.03 -24.22 3.06
N TYR A 76 -6.11 -24.12 1.73
CA TYR A 76 -4.93 -24.06 0.86
C TYR A 76 -4.37 -22.63 0.76
N ASN A 77 -3.07 -22.53 0.55
CA ASN A 77 -2.44 -21.25 0.26
C ASN A 77 -3.05 -20.60 -0.99
N ALA A 78 -3.38 -19.32 -0.91
CA ALA A 78 -3.94 -18.58 -2.03
C ALA A 78 -2.95 -18.52 -3.19
N GLN A 79 -3.45 -18.71 -4.42
CA GLN A 79 -2.67 -18.66 -5.66
C GLN A 79 -3.36 -17.76 -6.68
N GLY A 80 -2.56 -16.99 -7.44
CA GLY A 80 -3.06 -16.14 -8.50
C GLY A 80 -3.81 -14.90 -7.99
N TRP A 81 -4.65 -14.34 -8.87
CA TRP A 81 -5.43 -13.15 -8.55
C TRP A 81 -6.59 -13.49 -7.63
N GLN A 82 -6.71 -12.71 -6.56
CA GLN A 82 -7.80 -12.75 -5.59
C GLN A 82 -8.49 -11.39 -5.55
N GLU A 83 -9.81 -11.39 -5.44
CA GLU A 83 -10.61 -10.18 -5.35
C GLU A 83 -11.58 -10.29 -4.17
N ASP A 84 -11.73 -9.20 -3.44
CA ASP A 84 -12.74 -9.03 -2.39
C ASP A 84 -13.57 -7.79 -2.68
N PHE A 85 -14.79 -7.76 -2.19
CA PHE A 85 -15.76 -6.73 -2.53
C PHE A 85 -16.44 -6.19 -1.28
N TYR A 86 -16.79 -4.91 -1.31
CA TYR A 86 -17.72 -4.31 -0.37
C TYR A 86 -19.09 -4.97 -0.46
N VAL A 87 -19.90 -4.81 0.60
CA VAL A 87 -21.30 -5.26 0.59
C VAL A 87 -22.08 -4.66 -0.58
N SER A 88 -21.76 -3.44 -0.99
CA SER A 88 -22.32 -2.77 -2.16
C SER A 88 -21.97 -3.42 -3.51
N GLY A 89 -21.03 -4.36 -3.53
CA GLY A 89 -20.54 -5.01 -4.75
C GLY A 89 -19.39 -4.31 -5.43
N LYS A 90 -18.94 -3.18 -4.93
CA LYS A 90 -17.76 -2.51 -5.45
C LYS A 90 -16.49 -3.25 -5.05
N LEU A 91 -15.45 -3.15 -5.88
CA LEU A 91 -14.16 -3.76 -5.61
C LEU A 91 -13.52 -3.12 -4.37
N LEU A 92 -13.14 -3.95 -3.41
CA LEU A 92 -12.42 -3.57 -2.20
C LEU A 92 -10.92 -3.86 -2.33
N HIS A 93 -10.60 -5.08 -2.78
CA HIS A 93 -9.24 -5.57 -2.86
C HIS A 93 -9.04 -6.38 -4.13
N LYS A 94 -7.89 -6.18 -4.76
CA LYS A 94 -7.39 -7.02 -5.86
C LYS A 94 -5.91 -7.26 -5.65
N GLY A 95 -5.52 -8.53 -5.45
CA GLY A 95 -4.14 -8.90 -5.20
C GLY A 95 -3.72 -10.18 -5.92
N PHE A 96 -2.44 -10.25 -6.27
CA PHE A 96 -1.81 -11.46 -6.78
C PHE A 96 -1.03 -12.15 -5.67
N TYR A 97 -1.33 -13.42 -5.46
CA TYR A 97 -0.74 -14.26 -4.43
C TYR A 97 0.06 -15.39 -5.05
N ALA A 98 1.21 -15.69 -4.46
CA ALA A 98 2.00 -16.85 -4.77
C ALA A 98 2.28 -17.57 -3.46
N ASP A 99 1.80 -18.80 -3.36
CA ASP A 99 1.94 -19.65 -2.17
C ASP A 99 1.42 -18.99 -0.87
N GLY A 100 0.30 -18.28 -0.99
CA GLY A 100 -0.32 -17.50 0.08
C GLY A 100 0.28 -16.11 0.32
N PHE A 101 1.49 -15.84 -0.17
CA PHE A 101 2.13 -14.54 -0.02
C PHE A 101 1.67 -13.55 -1.07
N ILE A 102 1.33 -12.34 -0.63
CA ILE A 102 0.96 -11.27 -1.53
C ILE A 102 2.19 -10.70 -2.23
N LYS A 103 2.09 -10.51 -3.54
CA LYS A 103 3.18 -9.93 -4.36
C LYS A 103 2.86 -8.52 -4.81
N VAL A 104 1.64 -8.29 -5.19
CA VAL A 104 1.11 -6.97 -5.54
C VAL A 104 -0.34 -6.91 -5.12
N PHE A 105 -0.81 -5.75 -4.68
CA PHE A 105 -2.23 -5.53 -4.47
C PHE A 105 -2.62 -4.06 -4.59
N LYS A 106 -3.92 -3.85 -4.83
CA LYS A 106 -4.59 -2.58 -4.65
C LYS A 106 -5.82 -2.77 -3.79
N ASN A 107 -5.97 -1.89 -2.82
CA ASN A 107 -7.23 -1.71 -2.10
C ASN A 107 -7.89 -0.42 -2.60
N TYR A 108 -9.19 -0.41 -2.55
CA TYR A 108 -10.01 0.69 -3.06
C TYR A 108 -10.98 1.16 -1.99
N TYR A 109 -11.17 2.45 -1.89
CA TYR A 109 -12.31 3.04 -1.21
C TYR A 109 -13.61 2.68 -1.93
N GLU A 110 -14.73 2.77 -1.24
CA GLU A 110 -16.04 2.48 -1.83
C GLU A 110 -16.42 3.47 -2.96
N ASN A 111 -15.80 4.66 -3.02
CA ASN A 111 -15.92 5.59 -4.13
C ASN A 111 -15.11 5.18 -5.39
N GLY A 112 -14.32 4.10 -5.31
CA GLY A 112 -13.51 3.56 -6.40
C GLY A 112 -12.09 4.14 -6.48
N GLN A 113 -11.74 5.11 -5.64
CA GLN A 113 -10.38 5.63 -5.54
C GLN A 113 -9.46 4.57 -4.90
N ILE A 114 -8.20 4.55 -5.30
CA ILE A 114 -7.20 3.68 -4.68
C ILE A 114 -6.98 4.16 -3.23
N GLU A 115 -7.08 3.23 -2.27
CA GLU A 115 -6.71 3.43 -0.88
C GLU A 115 -5.25 3.03 -0.64
N ARG A 116 -4.85 1.85 -1.16
CA ARG A 116 -3.50 1.30 -0.99
C ARG A 116 -3.02 0.67 -2.28
N ASN A 117 -1.73 0.81 -2.52
CA ASN A 117 -1.04 0.20 -3.65
C ASN A 117 0.25 -0.43 -3.15
N PHE A 118 0.29 -1.75 -3.09
CA PHE A 118 1.46 -2.51 -2.64
C PHE A 118 2.09 -3.26 -3.81
N SER A 119 3.41 -3.22 -3.88
CA SER A 119 4.19 -3.99 -4.84
C SER A 119 5.45 -4.54 -4.21
N SER A 120 5.74 -5.80 -4.47
CA SER A 120 7.03 -6.43 -4.15
C SER A 120 7.94 -6.27 -5.37
N THR A 121 9.08 -5.60 -5.17
CA THR A 121 10.05 -5.36 -6.26
C THR A 121 10.95 -6.58 -6.46
N ASP A 122 11.36 -7.18 -5.35
CA ASP A 122 12.15 -8.41 -5.31
C ASP A 122 11.89 -9.16 -3.99
N LEU A 123 12.72 -10.15 -3.65
CA LEU A 123 12.55 -10.96 -2.43
C LEU A 123 12.77 -10.17 -1.13
N LYS A 124 13.39 -9.00 -1.19
CA LYS A 124 13.76 -8.20 -0.02
C LYS A 124 13.09 -6.84 0.00
N HIS A 125 12.74 -6.31 -1.16
CA HIS A 125 12.23 -4.94 -1.28
C HIS A 125 10.77 -4.93 -1.70
N SER A 126 9.99 -4.11 -1.02
CA SER A 126 8.61 -3.82 -1.37
C SER A 126 8.28 -2.35 -1.12
N LYS A 127 7.20 -1.90 -1.72
CA LYS A 127 6.68 -0.54 -1.57
C LYS A 127 5.19 -0.56 -1.29
N LEU A 128 4.78 0.25 -0.34
CA LEU A 128 3.37 0.53 -0.04
C LEU A 128 3.11 2.03 -0.20
N GLU A 129 2.10 2.37 -0.98
CA GLU A 129 1.54 3.71 -1.05
C GLU A 129 0.12 3.70 -0.49
N ILE A 130 -0.20 4.64 0.36
CA ILE A 130 -1.53 4.85 0.94
C ILE A 130 -2.02 6.21 0.47
N TYR A 131 -3.29 6.30 0.14
CA TYR A 131 -3.91 7.51 -0.39
C TYR A 131 -5.09 7.91 0.49
N TYR A 132 -5.40 9.17 0.50
CA TYR A 132 -6.67 9.68 0.97
C TYR A 132 -7.78 9.36 -0.04
N ASP A 133 -9.02 9.46 0.39
CA ASP A 133 -10.22 9.22 -0.42
C ASP A 133 -10.42 10.24 -1.58
N ASP A 134 -9.64 11.33 -1.59
CA ASP A 134 -9.53 12.31 -2.66
C ASP A 134 -8.37 12.01 -3.65
N GLY A 135 -7.65 10.90 -3.44
CA GLY A 135 -6.56 10.43 -4.28
C GLY A 135 -5.19 11.05 -3.99
N LYS A 136 -5.07 11.96 -3.02
CA LYS A 136 -3.77 12.48 -2.59
C LYS A 136 -3.00 11.44 -1.81
N VAL A 137 -1.67 11.46 -1.93
CA VAL A 137 -0.81 10.57 -1.15
C VAL A 137 -0.92 10.90 0.32
N LYS A 138 -1.19 9.87 1.14
CA LYS A 138 -1.18 9.92 2.60
C LYS A 138 0.13 9.36 3.16
N SER A 139 0.62 8.26 2.57
CA SER A 139 1.86 7.61 3.03
C SER A 139 2.58 6.95 1.86
N SER A 140 3.90 6.95 1.90
CA SER A 140 4.76 6.21 0.98
C SER A 140 5.86 5.52 1.78
N ILE A 141 5.88 4.18 1.76
CA ILE A 141 6.77 3.37 2.58
C ILE A 141 7.54 2.42 1.68
N ASN A 142 8.87 2.46 1.76
CA ASN A 142 9.73 1.46 1.18
C ASN A 142 10.17 0.49 2.28
N TYR A 143 10.07 -0.80 2.01
CA TYR A 143 10.45 -1.86 2.93
C TYR A 143 11.71 -2.58 2.47
N TYR A 144 12.52 -2.96 3.43
CA TYR A 144 13.63 -3.90 3.26
C TYR A 144 13.41 -5.07 4.22
N GLU A 145 13.31 -6.29 3.67
CA GLU A 145 13.03 -7.52 4.43
C GLU A 145 11.83 -7.39 5.40
N GLY A 146 10.74 -6.75 4.92
CA GLY A 146 9.51 -6.53 5.68
C GLY A 146 9.54 -5.36 6.68
N ASN A 147 10.70 -4.74 6.91
CA ASN A 147 10.84 -3.60 7.82
C ASN A 147 10.82 -2.28 7.05
N PRO A 148 10.17 -1.21 7.56
CA PRO A 148 10.21 0.11 6.94
C PRO A 148 11.64 0.62 6.85
N GLN A 149 12.11 0.86 5.63
CA GLN A 149 13.41 1.49 5.37
C GLN A 149 13.28 3.00 5.28
N ASN A 150 12.29 3.46 4.53
CA ASN A 150 11.94 4.87 4.44
C ASN A 150 10.44 5.01 4.52
N GLN A 151 9.97 6.01 5.25
CA GLN A 151 8.57 6.34 5.38
C GLN A 151 8.37 7.84 5.25
N TYR A 152 7.37 8.22 4.45
CA TYR A 152 6.95 9.60 4.23
C TYR A 152 5.44 9.66 4.38
N ASP A 153 4.96 10.32 5.42
CA ASP A 153 3.54 10.58 5.63
C ASP A 153 3.22 12.05 5.37
N PHE A 154 2.04 12.30 4.87
CA PHE A 154 1.60 13.63 4.47
C PHE A 154 0.22 13.94 5.04
N PHE A 155 0.05 15.17 5.47
CA PHE A 155 -1.27 15.72 5.75
C PHE A 155 -2.12 15.80 4.47
N ARG A 156 -3.42 15.92 4.64
CA ARG A 156 -4.34 16.04 3.50
C ARG A 156 -4.09 17.28 2.62
N ASN A 157 -3.50 18.34 3.16
CA ASN A 157 -3.08 19.51 2.40
C ASN A 157 -1.81 19.27 1.55
N GLY A 158 -1.15 18.11 1.73
CA GLY A 158 0.07 17.69 1.01
C GLY A 158 1.38 18.09 1.70
N SER A 159 1.33 18.80 2.84
CA SER A 159 2.53 19.06 3.62
C SER A 159 3.02 17.77 4.30
N PRO A 160 4.34 17.61 4.52
CA PRO A 160 4.87 16.49 5.27
C PRO A 160 4.28 16.44 6.69
N GLU A 161 4.00 15.24 7.20
CA GLU A 161 3.60 14.94 8.56
C GLU A 161 4.73 14.20 9.30
N TYR A 162 5.28 13.20 8.63
CA TYR A 162 6.34 12.35 9.17
C TYR A 162 7.33 11.97 8.08
N VAL A 163 8.62 11.98 8.42
CA VAL A 163 9.70 11.53 7.54
C VAL A 163 10.65 10.66 8.34
N GLU A 164 10.83 9.42 7.92
CA GLU A 164 11.87 8.53 8.45
C GLU A 164 12.73 8.00 7.31
N GLU A 165 14.04 8.08 7.47
CA GLU A 165 15.00 7.54 6.53
C GLU A 165 16.07 6.75 7.28
N ASN A 166 16.20 5.47 6.92
CA ASN A 166 17.23 4.57 7.39
C ASN A 166 18.25 4.30 6.28
N ASP A 167 19.39 3.76 6.62
CA ASP A 167 20.31 3.25 5.61
C ASP A 167 19.74 2.01 4.92
N LYS A 168 20.40 1.59 3.83
CA LYS A 168 19.91 0.51 2.97
C LYS A 168 19.67 -0.84 3.69
N ASN A 169 20.32 -1.07 4.81
CA ASN A 169 20.20 -2.32 5.59
C ASN A 169 19.47 -2.10 6.93
N ILE A 170 18.95 -0.91 7.17
CA ILE A 170 18.27 -0.50 8.44
C ILE A 170 19.20 -0.64 9.67
N GLU A 171 20.51 -0.44 9.45
CA GLU A 171 21.49 -0.44 10.55
C GLU A 171 21.61 0.92 11.23
N PHE A 172 21.25 2.00 10.52
CA PHE A 172 21.34 3.38 10.97
C PHE A 172 20.10 4.14 10.58
N LEU A 173 19.53 4.84 11.53
CA LEU A 173 18.56 5.89 11.28
C LEU A 173 19.32 7.14 10.82
N TYR A 174 18.98 7.69 9.65
CA TYR A 174 19.54 8.96 9.20
C TYR A 174 18.74 10.14 9.73
N LYS A 175 17.43 10.05 9.68
CA LYS A 175 16.55 11.06 10.27
C LYS A 175 15.17 10.49 10.59
N ARG A 176 14.54 11.13 11.60
CA ARG A 176 13.14 10.94 11.96
C ARG A 176 12.56 12.30 12.34
N ASN A 177 11.80 12.88 11.44
CA ASN A 177 11.26 14.22 11.57
C ASN A 177 9.74 14.20 11.58
N THR A 178 9.13 15.05 12.39
CA THR A 178 7.68 15.29 12.37
C THR A 178 7.41 16.77 12.11
N TYR A 179 6.25 17.05 11.56
CA TYR A 179 5.86 18.39 11.19
C TYR A 179 4.44 18.69 11.64
N TYR A 180 4.15 19.94 11.86
CA TYR A 180 2.79 20.44 12.04
C TYR A 180 2.10 20.58 10.67
N GLU A 181 0.77 20.59 10.66
CA GLU A 181 -0.01 20.74 9.43
C GLU A 181 0.25 22.04 8.66
N ASN A 182 0.73 23.09 9.36
CA ASN A 182 1.18 24.35 8.76
C ASN A 182 2.54 24.24 8.04
N GLY A 183 3.18 23.04 8.04
CA GLY A 183 4.44 22.73 7.39
C GLY A 183 5.69 23.06 8.22
N LEU A 184 5.53 23.68 9.40
CA LEU A 184 6.66 23.93 10.30
C LEU A 184 7.10 22.62 10.99
N PRO A 185 8.40 22.47 11.31
CA PRO A 185 8.87 21.29 12.04
C PRO A 185 8.27 21.25 13.44
N ALA A 186 7.85 20.05 13.90
CA ALA A 186 7.46 19.76 15.27
C ALA A 186 8.62 19.08 16.03
N SER A 187 9.31 18.14 15.35
CA SER A 187 10.50 17.49 15.89
C SER A 187 11.48 17.16 14.76
N LEU A 188 12.75 17.41 14.98
CA LEU A 188 13.84 16.97 14.12
C LEU A 188 14.76 16.05 14.92
N PHE A 189 15.07 14.90 14.36
CA PHE A 189 16.01 13.94 14.90
C PHE A 189 16.89 13.43 13.77
N GLU A 190 18.14 13.90 13.69
CA GLU A 190 19.00 13.73 12.53
C GLU A 190 20.41 13.29 12.91
N LEU A 191 20.94 12.32 12.17
CA LEU A 191 22.31 11.83 12.34
C LEU A 191 23.32 12.89 11.90
N VAL A 192 24.22 13.26 12.80
CA VAL A 192 25.30 14.25 12.53
C VAL A 192 26.69 13.62 12.50
N ASP A 193 26.89 12.54 13.23
CA ASP A 193 28.14 11.77 13.20
C ASP A 193 27.81 10.25 13.16
N LYS A 194 28.03 9.65 12.01
CA LYS A 194 27.78 8.21 11.80
C LYS A 194 28.72 7.33 12.62
N LYS A 195 29.98 7.77 12.83
CA LYS A 195 30.99 6.98 13.56
C LYS A 195 30.67 6.98 15.06
N ALA A 196 30.36 8.14 15.61
CA ALA A 196 29.95 8.30 16.99
C ALA A 196 28.49 7.89 17.24
N LYS A 197 27.70 7.66 16.16
CA LYS A 197 26.24 7.48 16.22
C LYS A 197 25.55 8.60 16.99
N MET A 198 26.00 9.83 16.70
CA MET A 198 25.50 11.03 17.34
C MET A 198 24.42 11.68 16.48
N TYR A 199 23.36 12.11 17.13
CA TYR A 199 22.18 12.74 16.56
C TYR A 199 21.97 14.10 17.21
N ILE A 200 21.41 15.04 16.45
CA ILE A 200 20.80 16.25 17.01
C ILE A 200 19.31 16.01 17.11
N LYS A 201 18.75 16.34 18.28
CA LYS A 201 17.32 16.41 18.51
C LYS A 201 16.91 17.85 18.74
N LYS A 202 15.85 18.29 18.03
CA LYS A 202 15.18 19.57 18.24
C LYS A 202 13.68 19.35 18.30
N GLU A 203 13.03 19.98 19.25
CA GLU A 203 11.58 20.09 19.30
C GLU A 203 11.16 21.54 19.15
N PHE A 204 10.01 21.77 18.56
CA PHE A 204 9.52 23.10 18.22
C PHE A 204 8.13 23.31 18.78
N TYR A 205 7.83 24.55 19.09
CA TYR A 205 6.46 25.02 19.28
C TYR A 205 5.78 25.16 17.91
N GLU A 206 4.46 25.16 17.89
CA GLU A 206 3.66 25.31 16.67
C GLU A 206 3.90 26.65 15.92
N ASN A 207 4.42 27.66 16.65
CA ASN A 207 4.86 28.94 16.08
C ASN A 207 6.24 28.87 15.38
N GLY A 208 6.85 27.67 15.31
CA GLY A 208 8.15 27.40 14.68
C GLY A 208 9.38 27.73 15.53
N ARG A 209 9.20 28.22 16.76
CA ARG A 209 10.33 28.46 17.67
C ARG A 209 10.78 27.19 18.35
N ILE A 210 12.09 27.08 18.61
CA ILE A 210 12.66 25.92 19.29
C ILE A 210 12.11 25.87 20.73
N LYS A 211 11.68 24.67 21.14
CA LYS A 211 11.24 24.35 22.50
C LYS A 211 12.36 23.71 23.31
N GLU A 212 13.07 22.78 22.71
CA GLU A 212 14.28 22.17 23.26
C GLU A 212 15.22 21.70 22.15
N GLU A 213 16.51 21.68 22.45
CA GLU A 213 17.52 21.11 21.57
C GLU A 213 18.69 20.52 22.35
N GLY A 214 19.31 19.50 21.78
CA GLY A 214 20.49 18.85 22.32
C GLY A 214 20.96 17.69 21.46
N SER A 215 22.00 17.01 21.92
CA SER A 215 22.55 15.84 21.25
C SER A 215 22.10 14.54 21.90
N MET A 216 21.99 13.49 21.10
CA MET A 216 21.73 12.14 21.56
C MET A 216 22.73 11.17 20.93
N VAL A 217 23.09 10.13 21.65
CA VAL A 217 23.97 9.06 21.16
C VAL A 217 23.24 7.73 21.23
N PHE A 218 23.29 6.94 20.15
CA PHE A 218 22.74 5.60 20.13
C PHE A 218 23.64 4.65 20.92
N ARG A 219 23.11 4.06 21.97
CA ARG A 219 23.77 3.06 22.81
C ARG A 219 23.36 1.67 22.36
N LYS A 220 24.28 1.00 21.67
CA LYS A 220 24.01 -0.35 21.12
C LYS A 220 23.70 -1.40 22.22
N ASP A 221 24.32 -1.26 23.36
CA ASP A 221 24.13 -2.10 24.54
C ASP A 221 22.72 -2.01 25.15
N LEU A 222 22.08 -0.84 25.00
CA LEU A 222 20.71 -0.57 25.46
C LEU A 222 19.67 -0.67 24.34
N GLY A 223 20.11 -0.63 23.07
CA GLY A 223 19.22 -0.55 21.92
C GLY A 223 18.45 0.77 21.83
N ASP A 224 18.95 1.84 22.47
CA ASP A 224 18.22 3.10 22.65
C ASP A 224 19.14 4.33 22.52
N TYR A 225 18.51 5.50 22.36
CA TYR A 225 19.15 6.80 22.24
C TYR A 225 19.19 7.50 23.59
N GLN A 226 20.36 7.94 24.02
CA GLN A 226 20.59 8.61 25.30
C GLN A 226 21.01 10.06 25.10
N LYS A 227 20.49 10.97 25.95
CA LYS A 227 20.93 12.38 25.96
C LYS A 227 22.42 12.47 26.26
N GLU A 228 23.12 13.34 25.51
CA GLU A 228 24.56 13.60 25.69
C GLU A 228 24.86 15.09 25.55
N GLY A 229 25.76 15.61 26.40
CA GLY A 229 26.17 16.99 26.39
C GLY A 229 25.11 17.98 26.86
N SER A 230 25.16 19.20 26.35
CA SER A 230 24.28 20.29 26.78
C SER A 230 22.92 20.23 26.09
N TRP A 231 21.87 20.35 26.87
CA TRP A 231 20.48 20.46 26.42
C TRP A 231 19.93 21.82 26.86
N THR A 232 19.42 22.59 25.89
CA THR A 232 18.85 23.90 26.13
C THR A 232 17.34 23.88 25.90
N TYR A 233 16.60 24.51 26.80
CA TYR A 233 15.15 24.60 26.78
C TYR A 233 14.73 26.07 26.65
N TYR A 234 13.68 26.34 25.91
CA TYR A 234 13.23 27.68 25.57
C TYR A 234 11.74 27.85 25.88
N ASP A 235 11.34 29.09 26.11
CA ASP A 235 9.93 29.46 26.16
C ASP A 235 9.33 29.69 24.76
N GLU A 236 8.01 29.89 24.69
CA GLU A 236 7.33 30.15 23.41
C GLU A 236 7.74 31.48 22.75
N LYS A 237 8.44 32.34 23.44
CA LYS A 237 9.02 33.58 22.91
C LYS A 237 10.41 33.36 22.32
N GLY A 238 10.99 32.16 22.55
CA GLY A 238 12.34 31.80 22.14
C GLY A 238 13.44 32.20 23.09
N ASN A 239 13.11 32.59 24.34
CA ASN A 239 14.12 32.88 25.34
C ASN A 239 14.58 31.58 26.02
N PRO A 240 15.89 31.37 26.23
CA PRO A 240 16.37 30.22 26.97
C PRO A 240 15.90 30.27 28.41
N THR A 241 15.32 29.17 28.89
CA THR A 241 14.80 29.05 30.26
C THR A 241 15.73 28.27 31.18
N LYS A 242 16.42 27.26 30.61
CA LYS A 242 17.40 26.45 31.32
C LYS A 242 18.34 25.75 30.36
N THR A 243 19.52 25.38 30.85
CA THR A 243 20.44 24.45 30.21
C THR A 243 20.81 23.37 31.21
N GLU A 244 20.79 22.11 30.75
CA GLU A 244 21.14 20.95 31.54
C GLU A 244 22.23 20.17 30.82
N LYS A 245 23.13 19.55 31.58
CA LYS A 245 24.14 18.66 31.01
C LYS A 245 23.76 17.22 31.27
N TYR A 246 24.05 16.38 30.30
CA TYR A 246 23.81 14.93 30.36
C TYR A 246 25.05 14.17 29.93
N HIS A 247 25.26 13.04 30.58
CA HIS A 247 26.23 12.05 30.16
C HIS A 247 25.57 10.66 30.20
N ALA A 248 25.58 9.97 29.07
CA ALA A 248 24.97 8.64 28.93
C ALA A 248 23.50 8.58 29.40
N GLY A 249 22.72 9.66 29.20
CA GLY A 249 21.32 9.79 29.58
C GLY A 249 21.08 10.30 31.00
N GLU A 250 22.10 10.31 31.88
CA GLU A 250 22.00 10.81 33.24
C GLU A 250 22.31 12.31 33.29
N LYS A 251 21.57 13.04 34.11
CA LYS A 251 21.79 14.47 34.34
C LYS A 251 22.96 14.65 35.28
N GLU A 252 23.92 15.50 34.89
CA GLU A 252 25.03 15.93 35.72
C GLU A 252 24.64 16.98 36.76
#